data_748a65d4a626a32cf75c804a8e0890d2
#
_entry.id   748a65d4a626a32cf75c804a8e0890d2
#
_cell.length_a   1.000
_cell.length_b   1.000
_cell.length_c   1.000
_cell.angle_alpha   90.00
_cell.angle_beta   90.00
_cell.angle_gamma   90.00
#
_symmetry.space_group_name_H-M   'P 1'
#
loop_
_entity.id
_entity.type
_entity.pdbx_description
1 polymer ?
#
loop_
_entity_poly.entity_id
_entity_poly.type
_entity_poly.pdbx_seq_one_letter_code
_entity_poly.pdbx_strand_id
1 'polypeptide(L)'
;SSTPGAPGRGRGTPARSRYLLAVLLVVAVIAASLAWVVSSPVGSSPDEDFHVGSMWCPPPVDETGCQISTKDGEKAVMVPQSLAKEYVTCYAFDHDNSAQCALNASDEELAPTLRWDDGNYPWGYYQFAHLFVQHSTNRAVLALRAFNALLAIGLLGAIIALADSGLRRAISVALTVAWLPMGFYFIAGMNPSSWAMTGTFAFAAALLASTRSEGRRRVGLVACALAGAVLACTSRGDSAFFLFVITVALAFAVPLSRRIVPEACLACVASAAGIWVMSRTNVAASHLASGSNVSGESWWHIMYLNVSALPDYLRGFVGYLFGPGWNDVSYQGTVSSGASLVVVALLAWSLRSLSWRRVL
;
A
#
# COMPACT_ATOMS: atom_id res chain seq x y z
N SER A 1 -29.76 56.54 -14.79
CA SER A 1 -29.92 55.36 -13.91
C SER A 1 -29.68 54.09 -14.71
N SER A 2 -28.46 53.60 -14.66
CA SER A 2 -28.06 52.35 -15.30
C SER A 2 -27.93 51.28 -14.19
N THR A 3 -28.79 50.27 -14.23
CA THR A 3 -28.78 49.10 -13.39
C THR A 3 -27.55 48.22 -13.71
N PRO A 4 -26.77 47.76 -12.71
CA PRO A 4 -25.69 46.83 -12.96
C PRO A 4 -26.24 45.45 -13.29
N GLY A 5 -25.79 44.87 -14.43
CA GLY A 5 -26.15 43.54 -14.88
C GLY A 5 -25.72 42.46 -13.86
N ALA A 6 -26.61 41.54 -13.57
CA ALA A 6 -26.36 40.38 -12.70
C ALA A 6 -25.22 39.51 -13.25
N PRO A 7 -24.32 39.00 -12.41
CA PRO A 7 -23.23 38.11 -12.85
C PRO A 7 -23.83 36.81 -13.40
N GLY A 8 -23.48 36.50 -14.65
CA GLY A 8 -23.93 35.32 -15.36
C GLY A 8 -23.66 34.04 -14.55
N ARG A 9 -24.71 33.27 -14.28
CA ARG A 9 -24.63 31.91 -13.71
C ARG A 9 -23.74 31.06 -14.62
N GLY A 10 -22.53 30.75 -14.15
CA GLY A 10 -21.63 29.83 -14.83
C GLY A 10 -22.39 28.53 -15.17
N ARG A 11 -22.39 28.14 -16.44
CA ARG A 11 -22.98 26.90 -16.95
C ARG A 11 -22.30 25.72 -16.24
N GLY A 12 -22.94 25.19 -15.20
CA GLY A 12 -22.51 23.94 -14.58
C GLY A 12 -22.54 22.82 -15.62
N THR A 13 -21.46 22.04 -15.71
CA THR A 13 -21.43 20.84 -16.57
C THR A 13 -22.64 19.96 -16.26
N PRO A 14 -23.39 19.45 -17.26
CA PRO A 14 -24.58 18.64 -17.04
C PRO A 14 -24.24 17.39 -16.25
N ALA A 15 -25.14 16.92 -15.39
CA ALA A 15 -24.92 15.77 -14.49
C ALA A 15 -24.42 14.50 -15.25
N ARG A 16 -24.92 14.31 -16.48
CA ARG A 16 -24.51 13.20 -17.38
C ARG A 16 -23.00 13.26 -17.73
N SER A 17 -22.45 14.45 -17.97
CA SER A 17 -21.04 14.65 -18.28
C SER A 17 -20.14 14.34 -17.08
N ARG A 18 -20.57 14.70 -15.85
CA ARG A 18 -19.82 14.40 -14.62
C ARG A 18 -19.82 12.90 -14.32
N TYR A 19 -20.93 12.22 -14.55
CA TYR A 19 -21.03 10.78 -14.40
C TYR A 19 -20.12 10.05 -15.40
N LEU A 20 -20.17 10.43 -16.67
CA LEU A 20 -19.31 9.85 -17.71
C LEU A 20 -17.82 10.04 -17.37
N LEU A 21 -17.43 11.25 -16.94
CA LEU A 21 -16.05 11.51 -16.51
C LEU A 21 -15.62 10.62 -15.34
N ALA A 22 -16.49 10.44 -14.34
CA ALA A 22 -16.18 9.57 -13.20
C ALA A 22 -15.98 8.10 -13.65
N VAL A 23 -16.84 7.58 -14.54
CA VAL A 23 -16.70 6.24 -15.09
C VAL A 23 -15.40 6.10 -15.88
N LEU A 24 -15.08 7.07 -16.74
CA LEU A 24 -13.84 7.06 -17.53
C LEU A 24 -12.59 7.08 -16.63
N LEU A 25 -12.62 7.86 -15.54
CA LEU A 25 -11.51 7.88 -14.57
C LEU A 25 -11.34 6.53 -13.87
N VAL A 26 -12.43 5.90 -13.44
CA VAL A 26 -12.36 4.56 -12.81
C VAL A 26 -11.82 3.53 -13.80
N VAL A 27 -12.31 3.53 -15.04
CA VAL A 27 -11.83 2.63 -16.10
C VAL A 27 -10.33 2.87 -16.38
N ALA A 28 -9.91 4.14 -16.45
CA ALA A 28 -8.49 4.49 -16.68
C ALA A 28 -7.59 4.01 -15.52
N VAL A 29 -8.03 4.16 -14.26
CA VAL A 29 -7.27 3.67 -13.09
C VAL A 29 -7.18 2.15 -13.10
N ILE A 30 -8.27 1.44 -13.40
CA ILE A 30 -8.27 -0.03 -13.52
C ILE A 30 -7.32 -0.45 -14.66
N ALA A 31 -7.45 0.15 -15.83
CA ALA A 31 -6.62 -0.18 -16.99
C ALA A 31 -5.12 0.07 -16.72
N ALA A 32 -4.77 1.19 -16.10
CA ALA A 32 -3.40 1.51 -15.71
C ALA A 32 -2.84 0.50 -14.70
N SER A 33 -3.64 0.14 -13.68
CA SER A 33 -3.23 -0.85 -12.67
C SER A 33 -3.03 -2.23 -13.28
N LEU A 34 -3.93 -2.69 -14.13
CA LEU A 34 -3.81 -3.99 -14.81
C LEU A 34 -2.66 -4.01 -15.82
N ALA A 35 -2.44 -2.90 -16.54
CA ALA A 35 -1.27 -2.76 -17.41
C ALA A 35 0.03 -2.90 -16.61
N TRP A 36 0.09 -2.30 -15.40
CA TRP A 36 1.21 -2.44 -14.50
C TRP A 36 1.42 -3.90 -14.04
N VAL A 37 0.34 -4.57 -13.64
CA VAL A 37 0.36 -5.99 -13.24
C VAL A 37 1.02 -6.87 -14.31
N VAL A 38 0.67 -6.68 -15.58
CA VAL A 38 1.16 -7.55 -16.67
C VAL A 38 2.51 -7.10 -17.24
N SER A 39 2.90 -5.83 -17.08
CA SER A 39 4.18 -5.31 -17.60
C SER A 39 5.37 -5.66 -16.70
N SER A 40 5.13 -6.01 -15.44
CA SER A 40 6.18 -6.29 -14.47
C SER A 40 6.45 -7.80 -14.40
N PRO A 41 7.67 -8.27 -14.70
CA PRO A 41 8.04 -9.69 -14.55
C PRO A 41 7.82 -10.20 -13.13
N VAL A 42 7.68 -11.50 -12.93
CA VAL A 42 7.70 -12.10 -11.59
C VAL A 42 9.08 -11.86 -10.97
N GLY A 43 9.11 -11.52 -9.70
CA GLY A 43 10.34 -11.14 -9.02
C GLY A 43 10.83 -9.71 -9.29
N SER A 44 10.04 -8.88 -9.98
CA SER A 44 10.45 -7.51 -10.38
C SER A 44 10.37 -6.47 -9.27
N SER A 45 9.83 -6.80 -8.11
CA SER A 45 9.79 -5.86 -6.99
C SER A 45 10.70 -6.30 -5.85
N PRO A 46 11.20 -5.36 -5.04
CA PRO A 46 12.04 -5.69 -3.89
C PRO A 46 11.34 -6.72 -3.00
N ASP A 47 12.08 -7.75 -2.60
CA ASP A 47 11.61 -8.85 -1.76
C ASP A 47 10.47 -9.70 -2.35
N GLU A 48 10.11 -9.54 -3.62
CA GLU A 48 9.05 -10.36 -4.21
C GLU A 48 9.47 -11.85 -4.25
N ASP A 49 10.74 -12.15 -4.40
CA ASP A 49 11.32 -13.50 -4.27
C ASP A 49 11.06 -14.11 -2.87
N PHE A 50 11.11 -13.29 -1.81
CA PHE A 50 10.73 -13.68 -0.45
C PHE A 50 9.23 -13.89 -0.32
N HIS A 51 8.45 -13.00 -0.88
CA HIS A 51 6.99 -13.04 -0.77
C HIS A 51 6.37 -14.17 -1.61
N VAL A 52 6.92 -14.50 -2.78
CA VAL A 52 6.44 -15.66 -3.56
C VAL A 52 6.75 -16.99 -2.86
N GLY A 53 7.93 -17.11 -2.23
CA GLY A 53 8.26 -18.28 -1.40
C GLY A 53 7.26 -18.46 -0.25
N SER A 54 6.92 -17.37 0.42
CA SER A 54 5.94 -17.35 1.51
C SER A 54 4.48 -17.54 1.07
N MET A 55 4.14 -17.21 -0.16
CA MET A 55 2.84 -17.54 -0.75
C MET A 55 2.72 -19.04 -1.04
N TRP A 56 3.78 -19.64 -1.55
CA TRP A 56 3.81 -21.10 -1.84
C TRP A 56 3.81 -21.92 -0.56
N CYS A 57 4.61 -21.49 0.41
CA CYS A 57 4.77 -22.09 1.72
C CYS A 57 4.38 -21.08 2.81
N PRO A 58 3.07 -20.85 3.05
CA PRO A 58 2.66 -19.86 4.02
C PRO A 58 2.95 -20.30 5.45
N PRO A 59 3.29 -19.36 6.35
CA PRO A 59 3.49 -19.67 7.76
C PRO A 59 2.14 -20.02 8.45
N PRO A 60 2.13 -20.92 9.46
CA PRO A 60 3.26 -21.73 9.93
C PRO A 60 3.54 -22.90 8.97
N VAL A 61 4.75 -22.97 8.44
CA VAL A 61 5.13 -23.89 7.35
C VAL A 61 4.91 -25.36 7.71
N ASP A 62 5.11 -25.72 8.99
CA ASP A 62 4.97 -27.09 9.48
C ASP A 62 3.50 -27.58 9.43
N GLU A 63 2.52 -26.68 9.30
CA GLU A 63 1.09 -26.99 9.27
C GLU A 63 0.49 -27.00 7.85
N THR A 64 1.22 -26.49 6.85
CA THR A 64 0.69 -26.24 5.50
C THR A 64 1.01 -27.36 4.50
N GLY A 65 1.69 -28.43 4.93
CA GLY A 65 2.10 -29.51 4.04
C GLY A 65 3.22 -29.14 3.06
N CYS A 66 3.84 -27.99 3.23
CA CYS A 66 4.99 -27.57 2.45
C CYS A 66 6.18 -28.50 2.72
N GLN A 67 6.90 -28.88 1.65
CA GLN A 67 8.09 -29.69 1.80
C GLN A 67 9.23 -28.83 2.36
N ILE A 68 9.81 -29.30 3.47
CA ILE A 68 10.94 -28.67 4.13
C ILE A 68 12.21 -29.37 3.69
N SER A 69 13.25 -28.60 3.45
CA SER A 69 14.60 -29.07 3.06
C SER A 69 15.66 -28.31 3.85
N THR A 70 16.92 -28.60 3.56
CA THR A 70 18.06 -27.84 4.07
C THR A 70 18.88 -27.33 2.90
N LYS A 71 19.22 -26.04 2.93
CA LYS A 71 20.12 -25.39 1.98
C LYS A 71 21.19 -24.64 2.75
N ASP A 72 22.44 -24.86 2.44
CA ASP A 72 23.60 -24.23 3.11
C ASP A 72 23.61 -24.41 4.65
N GLY A 73 23.00 -25.48 5.14
CA GLY A 73 22.89 -25.78 6.59
C GLY A 73 21.70 -25.12 7.28
N GLU A 74 20.89 -24.32 6.57
CA GLU A 74 19.73 -23.64 7.10
C GLU A 74 18.40 -24.27 6.62
N LYS A 75 17.33 -24.11 7.41
CA LYS A 75 15.98 -24.57 7.06
C LYS A 75 15.50 -23.85 5.81
N ALA A 76 15.18 -24.60 4.77
CA ALA A 76 14.68 -24.12 3.49
C ALA A 76 13.30 -24.71 3.19
N VAL A 77 12.53 -24.04 2.38
CA VAL A 77 11.27 -24.55 1.83
C VAL A 77 11.41 -24.87 0.35
N MET A 78 10.67 -25.89 -0.11
CA MET A 78 10.67 -26.29 -1.51
C MET A 78 9.59 -25.53 -2.26
N VAL A 79 10.00 -24.80 -3.29
CA VAL A 79 9.12 -24.04 -4.18
C VAL A 79 9.38 -24.43 -5.64
N PRO A 80 8.48 -24.16 -6.59
CA PRO A 80 8.80 -24.28 -8.01
C PRO A 80 10.11 -23.57 -8.35
N GLN A 81 10.94 -24.19 -9.17
CA GLN A 81 12.26 -23.67 -9.53
C GLN A 81 12.18 -22.25 -10.06
N SER A 82 11.12 -21.92 -10.84
CA SER A 82 10.86 -20.57 -11.37
C SER A 82 10.69 -19.50 -10.29
N LEU A 83 10.42 -19.87 -9.04
CA LEU A 83 10.27 -18.97 -7.89
C LEU A 83 11.49 -18.97 -6.96
N ALA A 84 12.44 -19.89 -7.15
CA ALA A 84 13.67 -19.88 -6.37
C ALA A 84 14.51 -18.66 -6.74
N LYS A 85 15.18 -18.05 -5.74
CA LYS A 85 15.91 -16.79 -5.87
C LYS A 85 16.84 -16.73 -7.08
N GLU A 86 17.56 -17.81 -7.35
CA GLU A 86 18.56 -17.87 -8.42
C GLU A 86 17.97 -17.69 -9.81
N TYR A 87 16.68 -17.98 -9.98
CA TYR A 87 15.96 -17.89 -11.25
C TYR A 87 15.08 -16.65 -11.32
N VAL A 88 14.29 -16.40 -10.27
CA VAL A 88 13.29 -15.31 -10.26
C VAL A 88 13.92 -13.92 -10.22
N THR A 89 15.15 -13.82 -9.74
CA THR A 89 15.90 -12.55 -9.65
C THR A 89 17.14 -12.50 -10.54
N CYS A 90 17.20 -13.33 -11.58
CA CYS A 90 18.37 -13.43 -12.47
C CYS A 90 18.73 -12.13 -13.20
N TYR A 91 17.81 -11.18 -13.26
CA TYR A 91 17.98 -9.86 -13.88
C TYR A 91 18.05 -8.71 -12.83
N ALA A 92 17.92 -9.03 -11.54
CA ALA A 92 17.89 -8.01 -10.49
C ALA A 92 19.26 -7.29 -10.38
N PHE A 93 19.21 -5.97 -10.20
CA PHE A 93 20.38 -5.09 -10.13
C PHE A 93 21.23 -5.00 -11.42
N ASP A 94 20.71 -5.52 -12.52
CA ASP A 94 21.32 -5.43 -13.85
C ASP A 94 20.26 -4.96 -14.86
N HIS A 95 20.18 -3.66 -15.06
CA HIS A 95 19.20 -3.03 -15.94
C HIS A 95 19.40 -3.34 -17.44
N ASP A 96 20.56 -3.85 -17.81
CA ASP A 96 20.88 -4.30 -19.17
C ASP A 96 20.47 -5.76 -19.40
N ASN A 97 20.16 -6.50 -18.36
CA ASN A 97 19.76 -7.91 -18.45
C ASN A 97 18.24 -8.04 -18.56
N SER A 98 17.78 -8.77 -19.55
CA SER A 98 16.36 -9.05 -19.74
C SER A 98 15.83 -10.07 -18.76
N ALA A 99 14.62 -9.87 -18.22
CA ALA A 99 13.92 -10.86 -17.42
C ALA A 99 13.60 -12.18 -18.18
N GLN A 100 13.97 -12.29 -19.45
CA GLN A 100 13.87 -13.53 -20.23
C GLN A 100 14.65 -14.68 -19.59
N CYS A 101 15.72 -14.40 -18.83
CA CYS A 101 16.47 -15.42 -18.09
C CYS A 101 15.59 -16.23 -17.13
N ALA A 102 14.55 -15.62 -16.55
CA ALA A 102 13.62 -16.30 -15.65
C ALA A 102 12.68 -17.30 -16.36
N LEU A 103 12.51 -17.18 -17.68
CA LEU A 103 11.66 -18.10 -18.47
C LEU A 103 12.28 -19.48 -18.68
N ASN A 104 13.57 -19.64 -18.36
CA ASN A 104 14.27 -20.93 -18.50
C ASN A 104 14.06 -21.87 -17.31
N ALA A 105 13.44 -21.39 -16.23
CA ALA A 105 13.18 -22.17 -15.02
C ALA A 105 11.87 -22.96 -15.13
N SER A 106 11.85 -24.15 -14.53
CA SER A 106 10.67 -25.04 -14.54
C SER A 106 9.66 -24.65 -13.45
N ASP A 107 8.37 -24.77 -13.77
CA ASP A 107 7.28 -24.70 -12.80
C ASP A 107 7.01 -26.08 -12.14
N GLU A 108 7.48 -27.17 -12.75
CA GLU A 108 7.23 -28.54 -12.30
C GLU A 108 8.32 -29.04 -11.33
N GLU A 109 9.56 -28.61 -11.54
CA GLU A 109 10.67 -28.97 -10.67
C GLU A 109 10.68 -28.12 -9.41
N LEU A 110 10.94 -28.74 -8.25
CA LEU A 110 11.05 -28.04 -6.99
C LEU A 110 12.54 -27.73 -6.68
N ALA A 111 12.77 -26.53 -6.17
CA ALA A 111 14.08 -26.09 -5.70
C ALA A 111 13.99 -25.53 -4.27
N PRO A 112 15.02 -25.73 -3.43
CA PRO A 112 15.03 -25.17 -2.08
C PRO A 112 15.32 -23.68 -2.10
N THR A 113 14.54 -22.90 -1.35
CA THR A 113 14.79 -21.46 -1.13
C THR A 113 14.90 -21.13 0.35
N LEU A 114 15.81 -20.21 0.68
CA LEU A 114 15.92 -19.58 2.01
C LEU A 114 15.07 -18.31 2.10
N ARG A 115 14.45 -17.92 1.00
CA ARG A 115 13.64 -16.68 0.90
C ARG A 115 12.17 -17.03 1.17
N TRP A 116 11.80 -17.07 2.44
CA TRP A 116 10.44 -17.34 2.93
C TRP A 116 10.24 -16.77 4.33
N ASP A 117 8.98 -16.60 4.76
CA ASP A 117 8.65 -16.02 6.05
C ASP A 117 8.59 -17.06 7.17
N ASP A 118 9.36 -16.82 8.23
CA ASP A 118 9.37 -17.62 9.46
C ASP A 118 8.92 -16.76 10.66
N GLY A 119 7.81 -16.05 10.51
CA GLY A 119 7.21 -15.24 11.57
C GLY A 119 7.62 -13.75 11.58
N ASN A 120 8.20 -13.26 10.49
CA ASN A 120 8.51 -11.82 10.36
C ASN A 120 7.27 -10.99 10.05
N TYR A 121 6.27 -11.59 9.42
CA TYR A 121 5.02 -10.95 9.01
C TYR A 121 3.81 -11.60 9.67
N PRO A 122 2.68 -10.87 9.81
CA PRO A 122 1.39 -11.49 10.13
C PRO A 122 0.98 -12.49 9.04
N TRP A 123 0.47 -13.63 9.44
CA TRP A 123 0.20 -14.75 8.53
C TRP A 123 -0.94 -14.51 7.53
N GLY A 124 -1.85 -13.59 7.84
CA GLY A 124 -3.11 -13.42 7.10
C GLY A 124 -2.93 -13.13 5.62
N TYR A 125 -1.97 -12.30 5.25
CA TYR A 125 -1.68 -12.03 3.85
C TYR A 125 -1.24 -13.29 3.09
N TYR A 126 -0.29 -14.06 3.65
CA TYR A 126 0.24 -15.25 2.99
C TYR A 126 -0.76 -16.39 2.94
N GLN A 127 -1.55 -16.60 4.00
CA GLN A 127 -2.63 -17.58 4.01
C GLN A 127 -3.66 -17.27 2.92
N PHE A 128 -4.02 -16.01 2.76
CA PHE A 128 -4.90 -15.58 1.68
C PHE A 128 -4.24 -15.70 0.31
N ALA A 129 -3.00 -15.28 0.17
CA ALA A 129 -2.24 -15.35 -1.08
C ALA A 129 -2.08 -16.80 -1.57
N HIS A 130 -1.96 -17.75 -0.65
CA HIS A 130 -1.88 -19.19 -0.96
C HIS A 130 -3.08 -19.70 -1.75
N LEU A 131 -4.26 -19.08 -1.62
CA LEU A 131 -5.46 -19.44 -2.40
C LEU A 131 -5.27 -19.24 -3.91
N PHE A 132 -4.29 -18.44 -4.32
CA PHE A 132 -3.97 -18.19 -5.74
C PHE A 132 -2.93 -19.17 -6.30
N VAL A 133 -2.33 -20.02 -5.46
CA VAL A 133 -1.35 -21.02 -5.90
C VAL A 133 -2.00 -21.96 -6.91
N GLN A 134 -1.36 -22.09 -8.07
CA GLN A 134 -1.78 -22.94 -9.15
C GLN A 134 -0.56 -23.45 -9.94
N HIS A 135 -0.74 -24.41 -10.82
CA HIS A 135 0.32 -25.06 -11.57
C HIS A 135 1.26 -24.07 -12.32
N SER A 136 0.73 -23.01 -12.89
CA SER A 136 1.54 -21.94 -13.49
C SER A 136 1.85 -20.85 -12.48
N THR A 137 3.12 -20.71 -12.09
CA THR A 137 3.61 -19.72 -11.13
C THR A 137 3.34 -18.29 -11.59
N ASN A 138 3.58 -18.01 -12.86
CA ASN A 138 3.32 -16.69 -13.43
C ASN A 138 1.83 -16.31 -13.33
N ARG A 139 0.90 -17.23 -13.63
CA ARG A 139 -0.55 -16.95 -13.51
C ARG A 139 -0.95 -16.73 -12.06
N ALA A 140 -0.39 -17.48 -11.11
CA ALA A 140 -0.63 -17.32 -9.69
C ALA A 140 -0.26 -15.91 -9.21
N VAL A 141 0.95 -15.47 -9.55
CA VAL A 141 1.45 -14.13 -9.18
C VAL A 141 0.63 -13.02 -9.83
N LEU A 142 0.35 -13.13 -11.14
CA LEU A 142 -0.46 -12.12 -11.86
C LEU A 142 -1.89 -12.03 -11.31
N ALA A 143 -2.50 -13.17 -10.97
CA ALA A 143 -3.85 -13.19 -10.39
C ALA A 143 -3.89 -12.50 -9.01
N LEU A 144 -2.91 -12.76 -8.15
CA LEU A 144 -2.81 -12.09 -6.84
C LEU A 144 -2.53 -10.59 -6.98
N ARG A 145 -1.61 -10.18 -7.88
CA ARG A 145 -1.34 -8.77 -8.16
C ARG A 145 -2.61 -8.04 -8.66
N ALA A 146 -3.34 -8.66 -9.59
CA ALA A 146 -4.61 -8.11 -10.08
C ALA A 146 -5.64 -8.00 -8.96
N PHE A 147 -5.75 -9.02 -8.12
CA PHE A 147 -6.63 -8.99 -6.95
C PHE A 147 -6.26 -7.84 -6.00
N ASN A 148 -4.99 -7.67 -5.66
CA ASN A 148 -4.52 -6.59 -4.79
C ASN A 148 -4.89 -5.20 -5.36
N ALA A 149 -4.65 -4.99 -6.64
CA ALA A 149 -5.02 -3.74 -7.31
C ALA A 149 -6.53 -3.48 -7.30
N LEU A 150 -7.34 -4.49 -7.64
CA LEU A 150 -8.80 -4.37 -7.65
C LEU A 150 -9.39 -4.20 -6.26
N LEU A 151 -8.84 -4.87 -5.24
CA LEU A 151 -9.20 -4.68 -3.84
C LEU A 151 -8.98 -3.23 -3.39
N ALA A 152 -7.81 -2.68 -3.70
CA ALA A 152 -7.48 -1.29 -3.37
C ALA A 152 -8.43 -0.31 -4.08
N ILE A 153 -8.63 -0.46 -5.39
CA ILE A 153 -9.54 0.39 -6.18
C ILE A 153 -10.97 0.28 -5.66
N GLY A 154 -11.44 -0.93 -5.38
CA GLY A 154 -12.79 -1.19 -4.89
C GLY A 154 -13.03 -0.57 -3.52
N LEU A 155 -12.15 -0.83 -2.55
CA LEU A 155 -12.28 -0.32 -1.18
C LEU A 155 -12.18 1.21 -1.13
N LEU A 156 -11.14 1.78 -1.76
CA LEU A 156 -10.93 3.23 -1.74
C LEU A 156 -11.97 3.96 -2.60
N GLY A 157 -12.38 3.36 -3.70
CA GLY A 157 -13.50 3.86 -4.53
C GLY A 157 -14.83 3.89 -3.77
N ALA A 158 -15.12 2.86 -2.97
CA ALA A 158 -16.30 2.83 -2.10
C ALA A 158 -16.26 3.94 -1.04
N ILE A 159 -15.11 4.18 -0.42
CA ILE A 159 -14.93 5.27 0.55
C ILE A 159 -15.18 6.63 -0.12
N ILE A 160 -14.60 6.87 -1.29
CA ILE A 160 -14.79 8.10 -2.07
C ILE A 160 -16.28 8.29 -2.43
N ALA A 161 -16.97 7.23 -2.83
CA ALA A 161 -18.38 7.28 -3.20
C ALA A 161 -19.30 7.61 -2.00
N LEU A 162 -18.99 7.06 -0.82
CA LEU A 162 -19.77 7.21 0.40
C LEU A 162 -19.46 8.51 1.15
N ALA A 163 -18.26 9.08 1.02
CA ALA A 163 -17.84 10.31 1.70
C ALA A 163 -18.63 11.54 1.25
N ASP A 164 -18.72 12.54 2.12
CA ASP A 164 -19.27 13.84 1.78
C ASP A 164 -18.41 14.57 0.70
N SER A 165 -18.95 15.60 0.09
CA SER A 165 -18.29 16.27 -1.04
C SER A 165 -16.95 16.94 -0.69
N GLY A 166 -16.77 17.38 0.55
CA GLY A 166 -15.55 18.01 1.03
C GLY A 166 -14.45 16.96 1.23
N LEU A 167 -14.76 15.92 2.00
CA LEU A 167 -13.83 14.81 2.25
C LEU A 167 -13.52 14.01 0.98
N ARG A 168 -14.53 13.82 0.11
CA ARG A 168 -14.30 13.15 -1.19
C ARG A 168 -13.17 13.82 -1.97
N ARG A 169 -13.17 15.14 -2.06
CA ARG A 169 -12.09 15.90 -2.74
C ARG A 169 -10.76 15.73 -2.03
N ALA A 170 -10.73 15.85 -0.70
CA ALA A 170 -9.51 15.71 0.08
C ALA A 170 -8.92 14.30 -0.06
N ILE A 171 -9.73 13.25 0.04
CA ILE A 171 -9.33 11.86 -0.12
C ILE A 171 -8.80 11.63 -1.54
N SER A 172 -9.48 12.13 -2.58
CA SER A 172 -9.03 11.98 -3.97
C SER A 172 -7.68 12.66 -4.21
N VAL A 173 -7.46 13.87 -3.65
CA VAL A 173 -6.17 14.56 -3.73
C VAL A 173 -5.09 13.77 -3.00
N ALA A 174 -5.35 13.33 -1.77
CA ALA A 174 -4.40 12.56 -0.97
C ALA A 174 -3.99 11.25 -1.67
N LEU A 175 -4.96 10.53 -2.26
CA LEU A 175 -4.69 9.32 -3.05
C LEU A 175 -3.84 9.62 -4.28
N THR A 176 -4.15 10.68 -5.03
CA THR A 176 -3.37 11.05 -6.21
C THR A 176 -1.92 11.34 -5.83
N VAL A 177 -1.69 12.08 -4.74
CA VAL A 177 -0.34 12.37 -4.24
C VAL A 177 0.37 11.10 -3.77
N ALA A 178 -0.33 10.23 -3.03
CA ALA A 178 0.27 9.02 -2.46
C ALA A 178 0.54 7.92 -3.51
N TRP A 179 -0.22 7.88 -4.63
CA TRP A 179 -0.15 6.80 -5.59
C TRP A 179 0.70 7.07 -6.83
N LEU A 180 1.05 8.32 -7.11
CA LEU A 180 1.84 8.66 -8.31
C LEU A 180 3.33 8.81 -8.02
N PRO A 181 4.18 8.07 -8.74
CA PRO A 181 3.93 6.83 -9.49
C PRO A 181 4.14 5.58 -8.63
N MET A 182 4.89 5.69 -7.52
CA MET A 182 5.34 4.56 -6.70
C MET A 182 4.20 3.81 -6.00
N GLY A 183 3.14 4.51 -5.63
CA GLY A 183 1.99 3.86 -5.00
C GLY A 183 1.33 2.81 -5.88
N PHE A 184 1.22 3.04 -7.19
CA PHE A 184 0.73 2.03 -8.14
C PHE A 184 1.61 0.79 -8.16
N TYR A 185 2.92 0.96 -8.13
CA TYR A 185 3.88 -0.12 -8.08
C TYR A 185 3.66 -1.05 -6.88
N PHE A 186 3.52 -0.48 -5.68
CA PHE A 186 3.28 -1.27 -4.47
C PHE A 186 1.90 -1.92 -4.44
N ILE A 187 0.86 -1.20 -4.88
CA ILE A 187 -0.52 -1.71 -4.84
C ILE A 187 -0.74 -2.84 -5.83
N ALA A 188 -0.14 -2.75 -7.02
CA ALA A 188 -0.19 -3.77 -8.04
C ALA A 188 0.91 -4.84 -7.90
N GLY A 189 1.67 -4.82 -6.81
CA GLY A 189 2.72 -5.79 -6.51
C GLY A 189 2.22 -7.01 -5.73
N MET A 190 3.01 -8.05 -5.71
CA MET A 190 2.84 -9.19 -4.82
C MET A 190 3.68 -8.98 -3.55
N ASN A 191 3.21 -8.09 -2.69
CA ASN A 191 3.89 -7.72 -1.46
C ASN A 191 2.84 -7.38 -0.40
N PRO A 192 2.99 -7.79 0.87
CA PRO A 192 2.10 -7.40 1.97
C PRO A 192 1.92 -5.88 2.09
N SER A 193 2.88 -5.09 1.60
CA SER A 193 2.78 -3.62 1.55
C SER A 193 1.59 -3.12 0.74
N SER A 194 1.09 -3.89 -0.23
CA SER A 194 -0.15 -3.57 -0.96
C SER A 194 -1.35 -3.45 -0.01
N TRP A 195 -1.52 -4.44 0.88
CA TRP A 195 -2.58 -4.44 1.88
C TRP A 195 -2.30 -3.45 3.00
N ALA A 196 -1.05 -3.29 3.41
CA ALA A 196 -0.64 -2.33 4.42
C ALA A 196 -1.01 -0.90 4.03
N MET A 197 -0.64 -0.46 2.83
CA MET A 197 -0.94 0.87 2.32
C MET A 197 -2.43 1.08 2.09
N THR A 198 -3.09 0.12 1.46
CA THR A 198 -4.54 0.16 1.23
C THR A 198 -5.31 0.18 2.54
N GLY A 199 -4.94 -0.68 3.49
CA GLY A 199 -5.62 -0.86 4.76
C GLY A 199 -5.49 0.37 5.67
N THR A 200 -4.29 0.88 5.86
CA THR A 200 -4.06 2.06 6.71
C THR A 200 -4.75 3.31 6.16
N PHE A 201 -4.68 3.52 4.83
CA PHE A 201 -5.37 4.65 4.20
C PHE A 201 -6.89 4.50 4.29
N ALA A 202 -7.42 3.29 4.02
CA ALA A 202 -8.85 3.02 4.11
C ALA A 202 -9.37 3.21 5.53
N PHE A 203 -8.65 2.72 6.53
CA PHE A 203 -9.00 2.92 7.95
C PHE A 203 -9.09 4.39 8.31
N ALA A 204 -8.06 5.17 8.01
CA ALA A 204 -8.02 6.61 8.31
C ALA A 204 -9.15 7.38 7.61
N ALA A 205 -9.27 7.21 6.30
CA ALA A 205 -10.21 7.96 5.47
C ALA A 205 -11.67 7.58 5.79
N ALA A 206 -11.97 6.29 5.91
CA ALA A 206 -13.32 5.83 6.19
C ALA A 206 -13.77 6.16 7.62
N LEU A 207 -12.88 6.02 8.60
CA LEU A 207 -13.19 6.36 9.99
C LEU A 207 -13.47 7.86 10.14
N LEU A 208 -12.64 8.72 9.53
CA LEU A 208 -12.91 10.16 9.49
C LEU A 208 -14.22 10.50 8.77
N ALA A 209 -14.49 9.86 7.64
CA ALA A 209 -15.71 10.12 6.87
C ALA A 209 -16.97 9.62 7.58
N SER A 210 -16.91 8.52 8.33
CA SER A 210 -18.04 7.98 9.09
C SER A 210 -18.52 8.93 10.18
N THR A 211 -17.58 9.64 10.86
CA THR A 211 -17.95 10.64 11.90
C THR A 211 -18.77 11.80 11.36
N ARG A 212 -18.71 12.07 10.04
CA ARG A 212 -19.43 13.15 9.35
C ARG A 212 -20.64 12.65 8.56
N SER A 213 -20.93 11.36 8.62
CA SER A 213 -21.99 10.71 7.83
C SER A 213 -23.11 10.17 8.72
N GLU A 214 -24.27 9.83 8.12
CA GLU A 214 -25.43 9.28 8.81
C GLU A 214 -26.03 8.10 8.03
N GLY A 215 -26.84 7.31 8.74
CA GLY A 215 -27.60 6.21 8.15
C GLY A 215 -26.73 5.19 7.42
N ARG A 216 -27.17 4.72 6.26
CA ARG A 216 -26.50 3.68 5.48
C ARG A 216 -25.09 4.05 5.04
N ARG A 217 -24.83 5.36 4.78
CA ARG A 217 -23.49 5.83 4.40
C ARG A 217 -22.49 5.64 5.56
N ARG A 218 -22.91 5.98 6.78
CA ARG A 218 -22.09 5.79 7.98
C ARG A 218 -21.76 4.32 8.18
N VAL A 219 -22.75 3.45 8.10
CA VAL A 219 -22.55 2.00 8.23
C VAL A 219 -21.56 1.46 7.18
N GLY A 220 -21.72 1.87 5.91
CA GLY A 220 -20.80 1.48 4.85
C GLY A 220 -19.38 1.97 5.08
N LEU A 221 -19.21 3.20 5.58
CA LEU A 221 -17.88 3.74 5.91
C LEU A 221 -17.25 3.03 7.11
N VAL A 222 -18.02 2.70 8.15
CA VAL A 222 -17.54 1.88 9.29
C VAL A 222 -17.11 0.50 8.81
N ALA A 223 -17.86 -0.12 7.90
CA ALA A 223 -17.47 -1.40 7.30
C ALA A 223 -16.17 -1.28 6.48
N CYS A 224 -15.98 -0.20 5.71
CA CYS A 224 -14.72 0.07 5.01
C CYS A 224 -13.56 0.30 5.98
N ALA A 225 -13.77 0.99 7.10
CA ALA A 225 -12.77 1.19 8.13
C ALA A 225 -12.37 -0.14 8.79
N LEU A 226 -13.33 -1.00 9.09
CA LEU A 226 -13.07 -2.35 9.60
C LEU A 226 -12.27 -3.18 8.60
N ALA A 227 -12.66 -3.18 7.31
CA ALA A 227 -11.91 -3.86 6.26
C ALA A 227 -10.47 -3.33 6.17
N GLY A 228 -10.28 -2.00 6.25
CA GLY A 228 -8.95 -1.38 6.30
C GLY A 228 -8.13 -1.84 7.50
N ALA A 229 -8.73 -1.92 8.70
CA ALA A 229 -8.05 -2.41 9.89
C ALA A 229 -7.64 -3.89 9.74
N VAL A 230 -8.50 -4.74 9.18
CA VAL A 230 -8.19 -6.16 8.91
C VAL A 230 -7.00 -6.26 7.96
N LEU A 231 -7.02 -5.54 6.82
CA LEU A 231 -5.92 -5.55 5.87
C LEU A 231 -4.59 -5.12 6.52
N ALA A 232 -4.61 -4.05 7.31
CA ALA A 232 -3.42 -3.56 8.00
C ALA A 232 -2.88 -4.57 9.03
N CYS A 233 -3.76 -5.18 9.85
CA CYS A 233 -3.36 -6.16 10.87
C CYS A 233 -2.89 -7.49 10.28
N THR A 234 -3.34 -7.86 9.09
CA THR A 234 -3.02 -9.16 8.48
C THR A 234 -1.86 -9.12 7.50
N SER A 235 -1.32 -7.94 7.23
CA SER A 235 -0.27 -7.77 6.23
C SER A 235 1.12 -7.49 6.81
N ARG A 236 1.26 -6.49 7.70
CA ARG A 236 2.56 -6.07 8.24
C ARG A 236 2.42 -5.62 9.71
N GLY A 237 3.44 -5.89 10.51
CA GLY A 237 3.44 -5.46 11.92
C GLY A 237 3.48 -3.94 12.08
N ASP A 238 4.24 -3.23 11.24
CA ASP A 238 4.32 -1.77 11.24
C ASP A 238 3.00 -1.12 10.82
N SER A 239 2.32 -1.64 9.78
CA SER A 239 1.00 -1.14 9.37
C SER A 239 -0.07 -1.35 10.44
N ALA A 240 0.00 -2.47 11.15
CA ALA A 240 -0.86 -2.72 12.30
C ALA A 240 -0.65 -1.67 13.41
N PHE A 241 0.61 -1.28 13.69
CA PHE A 241 0.92 -0.21 14.64
C PHE A 241 0.40 1.16 14.16
N PHE A 242 0.43 1.44 12.86
CA PHE A 242 -0.10 2.70 12.32
C PHE A 242 -1.59 2.89 12.59
N LEU A 243 -2.38 1.85 12.84
CA LEU A 243 -3.77 2.00 13.29
C LEU A 243 -3.86 2.77 14.62
N PHE A 244 -2.93 2.51 15.56
CA PHE A 244 -2.82 3.28 16.80
C PHE A 244 -2.46 4.75 16.52
N VAL A 245 -1.45 5.00 15.66
CA VAL A 245 -1.03 6.38 15.32
C VAL A 245 -2.19 7.15 14.67
N ILE A 246 -2.92 6.52 13.75
CA ILE A 246 -4.09 7.11 13.10
C ILE A 246 -5.19 7.40 14.13
N THR A 247 -5.45 6.48 15.05
CA THR A 247 -6.45 6.67 16.11
C THR A 247 -6.11 7.87 16.99
N VAL A 248 -4.86 8.01 17.40
CA VAL A 248 -4.39 9.17 18.17
C VAL A 248 -4.57 10.46 17.36
N ALA A 249 -4.17 10.47 16.10
CA ALA A 249 -4.34 11.65 15.22
C ALA A 249 -5.81 12.04 15.06
N LEU A 250 -6.70 11.07 14.88
CA LEU A 250 -8.15 11.31 14.76
C LEU A 250 -8.77 11.80 16.09
N ALA A 251 -8.27 11.35 17.25
CA ALA A 251 -8.72 11.83 18.54
C ALA A 251 -8.45 13.34 18.75
N PHE A 252 -7.38 13.87 18.15
CA PHE A 252 -7.13 15.32 18.12
C PHE A 252 -7.93 16.06 17.04
N ALA A 253 -8.27 15.39 15.94
CA ALA A 253 -8.96 16.02 14.81
C ALA A 253 -10.49 16.02 14.94
N VAL A 254 -11.07 15.10 15.72
CA VAL A 254 -12.51 14.90 15.83
C VAL A 254 -12.97 15.12 17.27
N PRO A 255 -13.87 16.09 17.54
CA PRO A 255 -14.37 16.30 18.90
C PRO A 255 -15.17 15.08 19.40
N LEU A 256 -14.86 14.64 20.61
CA LEU A 256 -15.54 13.52 21.24
C LEU A 256 -17.01 13.86 21.51
N SER A 257 -17.90 12.99 21.07
CA SER A 257 -19.34 13.10 21.29
C SER A 257 -19.96 11.71 21.41
N ARG A 258 -21.14 11.62 22.05
CA ARG A 258 -21.86 10.33 22.15
C ARG A 258 -22.16 9.71 20.79
N ARG A 259 -22.25 10.54 19.76
CA ARG A 259 -22.54 10.11 18.39
C ARG A 259 -21.42 9.25 17.80
N ILE A 260 -20.16 9.54 18.10
CA ILE A 260 -19.00 8.85 17.50
C ILE A 260 -18.48 7.69 18.36
N VAL A 261 -19.19 7.30 19.41
CA VAL A 261 -18.78 6.17 20.27
C VAL A 261 -18.50 4.88 19.49
N PRO A 262 -19.32 4.47 18.50
CA PRO A 262 -19.02 3.26 17.71
C PRO A 262 -17.69 3.36 16.96
N GLU A 263 -17.41 4.50 16.35
CA GLU A 263 -16.13 4.76 15.66
C GLU A 263 -14.95 4.77 16.62
N ALA A 264 -15.12 5.40 17.79
CA ALA A 264 -14.09 5.42 18.81
C ALA A 264 -13.81 3.99 19.36
N CYS A 265 -14.86 3.19 19.58
CA CYS A 265 -14.70 1.78 19.96
C CYS A 265 -13.96 0.99 18.88
N LEU A 266 -14.35 1.12 17.61
CA LEU A 266 -13.65 0.47 16.50
C LEU A 266 -12.18 0.89 16.45
N ALA A 267 -11.89 2.19 16.62
CA ALA A 267 -10.53 2.72 16.60
C ALA A 267 -9.70 2.16 17.76
N CYS A 268 -10.25 2.09 18.97
CA CYS A 268 -9.57 1.52 20.13
C CYS A 268 -9.30 0.02 19.95
N VAL A 269 -10.29 -0.75 19.49
CA VAL A 269 -10.14 -2.19 19.24
C VAL A 269 -9.10 -2.45 18.15
N ALA A 270 -9.16 -1.72 17.03
CA ALA A 270 -8.19 -1.83 15.96
C ALA A 270 -6.78 -1.47 16.43
N SER A 271 -6.63 -0.43 17.24
CA SER A 271 -5.33 -0.04 17.84
C SER A 271 -4.78 -1.11 18.76
N ALA A 272 -5.60 -1.68 19.65
CA ALA A 272 -5.19 -2.74 20.55
C ALA A 272 -4.78 -4.01 19.76
N ALA A 273 -5.57 -4.39 18.77
CA ALA A 273 -5.23 -5.49 17.86
C ALA A 273 -3.92 -5.22 17.10
N GLY A 274 -3.72 -3.99 16.60
CA GLY A 274 -2.52 -3.60 15.88
C GLY A 274 -1.26 -3.66 16.75
N ILE A 275 -1.31 -3.17 17.98
CA ILE A 275 -0.21 -3.25 18.95
C ILE A 275 0.10 -4.73 19.26
N TRP A 276 -0.95 -5.54 19.47
CA TRP A 276 -0.79 -6.96 19.72
C TRP A 276 -0.13 -7.69 18.54
N VAL A 277 -0.60 -7.44 17.30
CA VAL A 277 -0.01 -8.03 16.09
C VAL A 277 1.45 -7.63 15.96
N MET A 278 1.77 -6.33 16.08
CA MET A 278 3.15 -5.86 16.03
C MET A 278 4.04 -6.58 17.04
N SER A 279 3.56 -6.76 18.27
CA SER A 279 4.34 -7.43 19.34
C SER A 279 4.61 -8.91 19.08
N ARG A 280 3.91 -9.54 18.13
CA ARG A 280 4.05 -10.96 17.77
C ARG A 280 4.95 -11.18 16.55
N THR A 281 5.36 -10.13 15.85
CA THR A 281 6.24 -10.25 14.68
C THR A 281 7.72 -10.19 15.10
N ASN A 282 8.55 -11.04 14.51
CA ASN A 282 10.00 -11.09 14.78
C ASN A 282 10.71 -9.80 14.35
N VAL A 283 10.16 -9.09 13.36
CA VAL A 283 10.69 -7.79 12.89
C VAL A 283 10.68 -6.77 14.03
N ALA A 284 9.62 -6.70 14.83
CA ALA A 284 9.58 -5.80 15.99
C ALA A 284 10.67 -6.14 17.02
N ALA A 285 10.86 -7.44 17.30
CA ALA A 285 11.89 -7.90 18.21
C ALA A 285 13.31 -7.61 17.68
N SER A 286 13.56 -7.83 16.39
CA SER A 286 14.85 -7.57 15.77
C SER A 286 15.20 -6.08 15.72
N HIS A 287 14.24 -5.20 15.41
CA HIS A 287 14.46 -3.76 15.44
C HIS A 287 14.72 -3.23 16.85
N LEU A 288 14.02 -3.74 17.84
CA LEU A 288 14.30 -3.40 19.25
C LEU A 288 15.66 -3.89 19.72
N ALA A 289 16.06 -5.10 19.29
CA ALA A 289 17.38 -5.67 19.60
C ALA A 289 18.50 -4.95 18.84
N SER A 290 18.29 -4.61 17.56
CA SER A 290 19.28 -3.90 16.73
C SER A 290 19.44 -2.45 17.15
N GLY A 291 18.41 -1.80 17.67
CA GLY A 291 18.49 -0.45 18.24
C GLY A 291 19.47 -0.33 19.39
N SER A 292 19.80 -1.45 20.07
CA SER A 292 20.84 -1.48 21.10
C SER A 292 22.27 -1.48 20.51
N ASN A 293 22.43 -1.78 19.23
CA ASN A 293 23.74 -1.90 18.56
C ASN A 293 24.12 -0.66 17.72
N VAL A 294 23.30 0.41 17.68
CA VAL A 294 23.73 1.73 17.22
C VAL A 294 24.57 2.36 18.32
N SER A 295 25.60 1.63 18.74
CA SER A 295 26.49 2.00 19.82
C SER A 295 27.37 3.14 19.36
N GLY A 296 27.13 4.32 19.92
CA GLY A 296 28.00 5.48 19.81
C GLY A 296 27.39 6.70 19.11
N GLU A 297 26.32 6.57 18.35
CA GLU A 297 25.71 7.70 17.67
C GLU A 297 24.75 8.46 18.61
N SER A 298 24.96 9.78 18.69
CA SER A 298 24.04 10.65 19.41
C SER A 298 22.65 10.62 18.79
N TRP A 299 21.59 10.58 19.61
CA TRP A 299 20.20 10.69 19.13
C TRP A 299 19.98 11.93 18.23
N TRP A 300 20.67 13.02 18.51
CA TRP A 300 20.65 14.22 17.68
C TRP A 300 21.27 14.00 16.30
N HIS A 301 22.32 13.19 16.21
CA HIS A 301 22.94 12.83 14.95
C HIS A 301 22.00 11.94 14.10
N ILE A 302 21.37 10.96 14.71
CA ILE A 302 20.36 10.12 14.06
C ILE A 302 19.19 10.96 13.56
N MET A 303 18.68 11.88 14.37
CA MET A 303 17.61 12.79 13.99
C MET A 303 18.06 13.71 12.82
N TYR A 304 19.26 14.26 12.88
CA TYR A 304 19.83 15.06 11.79
C TYR A 304 19.92 14.29 10.48
N LEU A 305 20.41 13.05 10.49
CA LEU A 305 20.49 12.19 9.30
C LEU A 305 19.09 11.93 8.71
N ASN A 306 18.10 11.62 9.53
CA ASN A 306 16.74 11.38 9.06
C ASN A 306 16.09 12.65 8.47
N VAL A 307 16.28 13.80 9.09
CA VAL A 307 15.76 15.07 8.59
C VAL A 307 16.47 15.48 7.30
N SER A 308 17.80 15.31 7.22
CA SER A 308 18.56 15.62 6.01
C SER A 308 18.21 14.70 4.83
N ALA A 309 17.81 13.47 5.10
CA ALA A 309 17.36 12.52 4.08
C ALA A 309 15.90 12.76 3.60
N LEU A 310 15.13 13.61 4.29
CA LEU A 310 13.72 13.86 3.93
C LEU A 310 13.51 14.31 2.47
N PRO A 311 14.34 15.20 1.88
CA PRO A 311 14.22 15.53 0.45
C PRO A 311 14.38 14.32 -0.47
N ASP A 312 15.25 13.37 -0.12
CA ASP A 312 15.49 12.18 -0.91
C ASP A 312 14.32 11.18 -0.81
N TYR A 313 13.71 11.05 0.37
CA TYR A 313 12.45 10.31 0.50
C TYR A 313 11.35 10.90 -0.37
N LEU A 314 11.20 12.24 -0.39
CA LEU A 314 10.20 12.89 -1.25
C LEU A 314 10.51 12.69 -2.74
N ARG A 315 11.77 12.75 -3.14
CA ARG A 315 12.21 12.44 -4.51
C ARG A 315 11.94 10.98 -4.88
N GLY A 316 12.15 10.05 -3.95
CA GLY A 316 11.81 8.64 -4.13
C GLY A 316 10.34 8.42 -4.45
N PHE A 317 9.45 9.14 -3.77
CA PHE A 317 7.99 9.06 -4.00
C PHE A 317 7.58 9.41 -5.43
N VAL A 318 8.25 10.37 -6.06
CA VAL A 318 7.99 10.76 -7.45
C VAL A 318 8.89 10.03 -8.46
N GLY A 319 9.67 9.06 -8.02
CA GLY A 319 10.43 8.16 -8.86
C GLY A 319 11.78 8.70 -9.38
N TYR A 320 12.36 9.73 -8.74
CA TYR A 320 13.67 10.23 -9.13
C TYR A 320 14.86 9.41 -8.63
N LEU A 321 14.75 8.83 -7.44
CA LEU A 321 15.82 8.07 -6.80
C LEU A 321 15.56 6.58 -6.80
N PHE A 322 14.30 6.23 -6.62
CA PHE A 322 13.83 4.85 -6.56
C PHE A 322 12.78 4.65 -7.63
N GLY A 323 12.89 3.58 -8.34
CA GLY A 323 11.98 3.22 -9.42
C GLY A 323 11.49 1.78 -9.27
N PRO A 324 10.78 1.28 -10.27
CA PRO A 324 10.40 -0.13 -10.34
C PRO A 324 11.65 -1.03 -10.40
N GLY A 325 11.41 -2.31 -10.43
CA GLY A 325 12.47 -3.31 -10.31
C GLY A 325 12.96 -3.42 -8.86
N TRP A 326 14.22 -3.66 -8.68
CA TRP A 326 14.88 -3.72 -7.39
C TRP A 326 15.36 -2.33 -6.90
N ASN A 327 14.62 -1.28 -7.23
CA ASN A 327 14.99 0.14 -7.09
C ASN A 327 16.19 0.53 -7.96
N ASP A 328 16.49 -0.23 -8.98
CA ASP A 328 17.61 -0.07 -9.92
C ASP A 328 17.17 0.51 -11.27
N VAL A 329 15.85 0.50 -11.56
CA VAL A 329 15.29 1.09 -12.77
C VAL A 329 14.63 2.43 -12.43
N SER A 330 15.25 3.53 -12.85
CA SER A 330 14.64 4.85 -12.67
C SER A 330 13.47 5.08 -13.64
N TYR A 331 12.43 5.78 -13.19
CA TYR A 331 11.41 6.27 -14.11
C TYR A 331 12.02 7.25 -15.11
N GLN A 332 11.52 7.22 -16.33
CA GLN A 332 11.88 8.26 -17.31
C GLN A 332 11.62 9.66 -16.73
N GLY A 333 12.52 10.60 -17.01
CA GLY A 333 12.46 11.94 -16.46
C GLY A 333 11.14 12.67 -16.73
N THR A 334 10.47 12.37 -17.85
CA THR A 334 9.13 12.89 -18.18
C THR A 334 8.06 12.40 -17.22
N VAL A 335 8.10 11.14 -16.77
CA VAL A 335 7.16 10.56 -15.81
C VAL A 335 7.36 11.19 -14.44
N SER A 336 8.60 11.22 -13.94
CA SER A 336 8.92 11.80 -12.63
C SER A 336 8.64 13.31 -12.58
N SER A 337 8.96 14.05 -13.65
CA SER A 337 8.64 15.48 -13.75
C SER A 337 7.14 15.72 -13.81
N GLY A 338 6.40 14.93 -14.59
CA GLY A 338 4.95 15.00 -14.65
C GLY A 338 4.29 14.71 -13.29
N ALA A 339 4.73 13.65 -12.59
CA ALA A 339 4.28 13.32 -11.24
C ALA A 339 4.56 14.46 -10.25
N SER A 340 5.77 15.02 -10.28
CA SER A 340 6.17 16.16 -9.44
C SER A 340 5.28 17.38 -9.67
N LEU A 341 5.02 17.72 -10.93
CA LEU A 341 4.15 18.85 -11.27
C LEU A 341 2.72 18.64 -10.77
N VAL A 342 2.17 17.44 -10.90
CA VAL A 342 0.84 17.09 -10.38
C VAL A 342 0.82 17.23 -8.86
N VAL A 343 1.79 16.67 -8.15
CA VAL A 343 1.90 16.76 -6.69
C VAL A 343 1.99 18.21 -6.23
N VAL A 344 2.90 18.99 -6.83
CA VAL A 344 3.09 20.42 -6.49
C VAL A 344 1.82 21.23 -6.78
N ALA A 345 1.16 21.00 -7.93
CA ALA A 345 -0.08 21.69 -8.29
C ALA A 345 -1.23 21.37 -7.30
N LEU A 346 -1.37 20.11 -6.90
CA LEU A 346 -2.38 19.69 -5.92
C LEU A 346 -2.10 20.25 -4.53
N LEU A 347 -0.84 20.25 -4.08
CA LEU A 347 -0.44 20.85 -2.82
C LEU A 347 -0.70 22.37 -2.82
N ALA A 348 -0.28 23.08 -3.87
CA ALA A 348 -0.51 24.51 -4.02
C ALA A 348 -2.01 24.84 -4.04
N TRP A 349 -2.83 24.03 -4.73
CA TRP A 349 -4.27 24.19 -4.73
C TRP A 349 -4.89 23.97 -3.34
N SER A 350 -4.43 22.96 -2.62
CA SER A 350 -4.88 22.66 -1.25
C SER A 350 -4.53 23.79 -0.28
N LEU A 351 -3.32 24.36 -0.40
CA LEU A 351 -2.86 25.46 0.45
C LEU A 351 -3.64 26.77 0.24
N ARG A 352 -4.21 27.00 -0.95
CA ARG A 352 -5.05 28.21 -1.21
C ARG A 352 -6.28 28.30 -0.30
N SER A 353 -6.76 27.20 0.24
CA SER A 353 -7.92 27.12 1.12
C SER A 353 -7.56 27.08 2.62
N LEU A 354 -6.27 27.01 2.96
CA LEU A 354 -5.78 27.03 4.32
C LEU A 354 -5.82 28.47 4.87
N SER A 355 -6.81 28.77 5.70
CA SER A 355 -6.68 29.91 6.60
C SER A 355 -5.89 29.47 7.84
N TRP A 356 -4.92 30.26 8.25
CA TRP A 356 -4.10 30.02 9.47
C TRP A 356 -4.94 29.69 10.72
N ARG A 357 -6.18 30.14 10.77
CA ARG A 357 -7.17 29.83 11.85
C ARG A 357 -7.70 28.40 11.85
N ARG A 358 -7.36 27.58 10.84
CA ARG A 358 -7.78 26.17 10.75
C ARG A 358 -6.63 25.20 10.94
N VAL A 359 -5.40 25.70 11.12
CA VAL A 359 -4.20 24.91 11.31
C VAL A 359 -3.79 24.87 12.78
N LEU A 360 -4.30 25.81 13.58
CA LEU A 360 -4.22 25.86 15.05
C LEU A 360 -5.54 25.38 15.67
#